data_a1503daac7b309e64abafe624b46aafe
#
_entry.id   a1503daac7b309e64abafe624b46aafe
#
_cell.length_a   1.000
_cell.length_b   1.000
_cell.length_c   1.000
_cell.angle_alpha   90.00
_cell.angle_beta   90.00
_cell.angle_gamma   90.00
#
_symmetry.space_group_name_H-M   'P 1'
#
loop_
_entity.id
_entity.type
_entity.pdbx_description
1 polymer ?
#
loop_
_entity_poly.entity_id
_entity_poly.type
_entity_poly.pdbx_seq_one_letter_code
_entity_poly.pdbx_strand_id
1 'polypeptide(L)'
;MSLIPNDLTPVYKATIAKGTSATRWQRPAYVDHLPPCNNSCPAGLNIQAWLGLAQSGRYEDAWRKYMEHNPLPAIHGRACYHPCEGACNRQFLDQPVAIHSIDRFLGDLAVDKGWTVAAGPETGKRVLVIGAGPAGLSCAYHLRRLGHAVEVRDAGDEPGGMMLYGIPAYRLPRDVVGKEIARLEAMGTKIVRKHRVTDIAAEQAEGGFDAVFVAIGTHVANHLGVPAMDGARMVDAITLLEQVDKRRAPALGRVVGVIGGGNTAMDAARVAKRLGAEEAVIIFRFDKEHMEAHPYEAMEAVAEGVKIKWLSTVKQFDRDDVLVERMAMNADGTGCVGTGQFERLKADSLVLAVGQHSDVEFLKAVPGIAIGRGDVVEVDPGMSTGHRGIFAGGDLIGGARTMTTAVGHGKKAARNIDAFLRGQAYEAQEKHPVVHFDSLNLPVYLDAPRHEEPQVPVAQRTGFGEIVHGLTEAEARHEAQRCLSCGNCFECDNCYAACPEQAIIKLGPGRRYRVDYDLCSGCAVCFEQCPCHAIEMVAEPPAAAAIANGLMGEPTAPAKFRVRP
;
A
#
# COMPACT_ATOMS: atom_id res chain seq x y z
N MET A 1 -19.01 58.48 -41.22
CA MET A 1 -18.10 57.51 -41.88
C MET A 1 -18.75 57.16 -43.21
N SER A 2 -18.17 57.61 -44.34
CA SER A 2 -18.64 57.23 -45.66
C SER A 2 -18.33 55.74 -45.87
N LEU A 3 -19.36 54.95 -46.10
CA LEU A 3 -19.20 53.54 -46.50
C LEU A 3 -18.39 53.55 -47.84
N ILE A 4 -17.34 52.70 -47.85
CA ILE A 4 -16.57 52.46 -49.07
C ILE A 4 -17.56 51.82 -50.06
N PRO A 5 -17.77 52.37 -51.28
CA PRO A 5 -18.86 51.92 -52.14
C PRO A 5 -18.85 50.45 -52.59
N ASN A 6 -17.81 49.71 -52.32
CA ASN A 6 -17.67 48.32 -52.70
C ASN A 6 -17.35 47.41 -51.49
N ASP A 7 -17.67 47.86 -50.29
CA ASP A 7 -17.51 47.06 -49.11
C ASP A 7 -18.63 45.99 -49.04
N LEU A 8 -18.28 44.74 -49.36
CA LEU A 8 -19.16 43.58 -49.28
C LEU A 8 -19.15 42.91 -47.90
N THR A 9 -18.43 43.51 -46.96
CA THR A 9 -18.38 42.99 -45.60
C THR A 9 -19.75 43.17 -44.94
N PRO A 10 -20.42 42.13 -44.48
CA PRO A 10 -21.69 42.28 -43.78
C PRO A 10 -21.50 43.20 -42.57
N VAL A 11 -22.42 44.14 -42.39
CA VAL A 11 -22.42 44.97 -41.18
C VAL A 11 -22.62 44.06 -39.97
N TYR A 12 -21.53 43.79 -39.25
CA TYR A 12 -21.56 43.00 -38.06
C TYR A 12 -22.31 43.73 -36.94
N LYS A 13 -23.56 43.38 -36.74
CA LYS A 13 -24.29 43.86 -35.57
C LYS A 13 -23.83 43.00 -34.37
N ALA A 14 -23.01 43.58 -33.52
CA ALA A 14 -22.51 42.95 -32.28
C ALA A 14 -23.64 42.75 -31.24
N THR A 15 -24.75 42.19 -31.65
CA THR A 15 -25.85 41.77 -30.79
C THR A 15 -25.93 40.25 -30.70
N ILE A 16 -24.86 39.54 -31.09
CA ILE A 16 -24.77 38.12 -30.90
C ILE A 16 -24.61 37.88 -29.40
N ALA A 17 -25.56 37.16 -28.83
CA ALA A 17 -25.46 36.72 -27.45
C ALA A 17 -24.12 36.02 -27.26
N LYS A 18 -23.40 36.37 -26.20
CA LYS A 18 -22.20 35.65 -25.82
C LYS A 18 -22.55 34.17 -25.61
N GLY A 19 -21.70 33.32 -26.07
CA GLY A 19 -21.88 31.90 -25.96
C GLY A 19 -21.87 31.22 -27.31
N THR A 20 -21.40 30.03 -27.27
CA THR A 20 -21.38 29.14 -28.41
C THR A 20 -22.79 28.76 -28.71
N SER A 21 -23.23 29.10 -29.76
CA SER A 21 -24.45 28.75 -30.44
C SER A 21 -25.41 27.81 -29.67
N ALA A 22 -26.70 27.97 -29.91
CA ALA A 22 -27.75 27.03 -29.48
C ALA A 22 -27.53 25.58 -29.96
N THR A 23 -26.44 25.30 -30.65
CA THR A 23 -26.06 23.99 -31.19
C THR A 23 -25.05 23.23 -30.34
N ARG A 24 -24.45 23.84 -29.28
CA ARG A 24 -23.61 23.09 -28.36
C ARG A 24 -24.45 22.12 -27.56
N TRP A 25 -24.28 20.84 -27.81
CA TRP A 25 -25.02 19.77 -27.14
C TRP A 25 -24.15 19.03 -26.08
N GLN A 26 -22.83 19.24 -26.10
CA GLN A 26 -21.86 18.71 -25.15
C GLN A 26 -20.79 19.74 -24.79
N ARG A 27 -20.18 19.58 -23.63
CA ARG A 27 -19.10 20.44 -23.16
C ARG A 27 -18.03 19.65 -22.41
N PRO A 28 -16.75 20.08 -22.44
CA PRO A 28 -15.70 19.44 -21.66
C PRO A 28 -15.88 19.73 -20.17
N ALA A 29 -15.72 18.69 -19.35
CA ALA A 29 -15.65 18.79 -17.90
C ALA A 29 -14.36 18.13 -17.40
N TYR A 30 -13.65 18.78 -16.48
CA TYR A 30 -12.55 18.11 -15.78
C TYR A 30 -13.12 17.15 -14.76
N VAL A 31 -12.67 15.91 -14.84
CA VAL A 31 -13.07 14.83 -13.94
C VAL A 31 -11.85 14.20 -13.31
N ASP A 32 -12.02 13.71 -12.10
CA ASP A 32 -11.01 12.87 -11.45
C ASP A 32 -11.43 11.41 -11.63
N HIS A 33 -10.57 10.62 -12.22
CA HIS A 33 -10.71 9.18 -12.29
C HIS A 33 -9.78 8.51 -11.29
N LEU A 34 -9.97 7.22 -11.07
CA LEU A 34 -9.12 6.45 -10.17
C LEU A 34 -7.97 5.81 -10.96
N PRO A 35 -6.71 6.20 -10.72
CA PRO A 35 -5.57 5.51 -11.30
C PRO A 35 -5.53 4.04 -10.85
N PRO A 36 -5.20 3.07 -11.73
CA PRO A 36 -5.19 1.67 -11.37
C PRO A 36 -4.20 1.34 -10.24
N CYS A 37 -3.06 2.04 -10.16
CA CYS A 37 -2.12 1.92 -9.05
C CYS A 37 -2.73 2.35 -7.70
N ASN A 38 -3.54 3.44 -7.67
CA ASN A 38 -4.25 3.87 -6.47
C ASN A 38 -5.30 2.83 -6.06
N ASN A 39 -6.03 2.28 -7.04
CA ASN A 39 -7.08 1.28 -6.78
C ASN A 39 -6.52 -0.02 -6.21
N SER A 40 -5.34 -0.43 -6.66
CA SER A 40 -4.70 -1.68 -6.24
C SER A 40 -3.93 -1.57 -4.92
N CYS A 41 -3.73 -0.36 -4.38
CA CYS A 41 -3.00 -0.17 -3.14
C CYS A 41 -3.88 -0.50 -1.92
N PRO A 42 -3.57 -1.55 -1.12
CA PRO A 42 -4.37 -1.89 0.06
C PRO A 42 -4.35 -0.81 1.15
N ALA A 43 -3.27 -0.02 1.25
CA ALA A 43 -3.18 1.14 2.15
C ALA A 43 -3.99 2.35 1.64
N GLY A 44 -4.50 2.29 0.39
CA GLY A 44 -5.27 3.36 -0.23
C GLY A 44 -4.46 4.64 -0.40
N LEU A 45 -3.21 4.52 -0.86
CA LEU A 45 -2.34 5.63 -1.21
C LEU A 45 -2.87 6.35 -2.45
N ASN A 46 -2.74 7.67 -2.48
CA ASN A 46 -2.90 8.45 -3.71
C ASN A 46 -1.55 8.54 -4.43
N ILE A 47 -1.16 7.45 -5.07
CA ILE A 47 0.16 7.25 -5.68
C ILE A 47 0.41 8.27 -6.79
N GLN A 48 -0.56 8.45 -7.67
CA GLN A 48 -0.42 9.41 -8.77
C GLN A 48 -0.14 10.83 -8.25
N ALA A 49 -0.80 11.26 -7.18
CA ALA A 49 -0.63 12.61 -6.65
C ALA A 49 0.78 12.86 -6.09
N TRP A 50 1.33 11.93 -5.31
CA TRP A 50 2.68 12.12 -4.78
C TRP A 50 3.76 11.90 -5.86
N LEU A 51 3.55 11.01 -6.83
CA LEU A 51 4.43 10.90 -8.01
C LEU A 51 4.47 12.20 -8.81
N GLY A 52 3.32 12.85 -9.02
CA GLY A 52 3.26 14.14 -9.70
C GLY A 52 4.09 15.25 -9.01
N LEU A 53 4.16 15.22 -7.68
CA LEU A 53 5.02 16.12 -6.92
C LEU A 53 6.51 15.74 -7.03
N ALA A 54 6.81 14.45 -6.97
CA ALA A 54 8.18 13.95 -7.10
C ALA A 54 8.79 14.23 -8.49
N GLN A 55 8.01 14.18 -9.57
CA GLN A 55 8.42 14.57 -10.93
C GLN A 55 9.05 15.97 -10.98
N SER A 56 8.51 16.89 -10.19
CA SER A 56 8.94 18.28 -10.12
C SER A 56 10.05 18.52 -9.11
N GLY A 57 10.59 17.47 -8.46
CA GLY A 57 11.59 17.60 -7.39
C GLY A 57 11.02 18.12 -6.06
N ARG A 58 9.70 18.18 -5.91
CA ARG A 58 9.00 18.60 -4.69
C ARG A 58 8.88 17.45 -3.71
N TYR A 59 10.00 16.90 -3.26
CA TYR A 59 10.06 15.65 -2.52
C TYR A 59 9.41 15.73 -1.13
N GLU A 60 9.56 16.85 -0.41
CA GLU A 60 8.88 17.02 0.88
C GLU A 60 7.37 17.06 0.71
N ASP A 61 6.86 17.76 -0.32
CA ASP A 61 5.43 17.80 -0.62
C ASP A 61 4.92 16.41 -1.05
N ALA A 62 5.71 15.67 -1.84
CA ALA A 62 5.41 14.29 -2.24
C ALA A 62 5.33 13.38 -1.02
N TRP A 63 6.30 13.46 -0.12
CA TRP A 63 6.30 12.73 1.14
C TRP A 63 5.11 13.13 2.03
N ARG A 64 4.80 14.42 2.19
CA ARG A 64 3.63 14.86 2.95
C ARG A 64 2.33 14.32 2.36
N LYS A 65 2.24 14.25 1.03
CA LYS A 65 1.10 13.65 0.34
C LYS A 65 1.00 12.15 0.56
N TYR A 66 2.13 11.44 0.58
CA TYR A 66 2.22 10.03 0.94
C TYR A 66 1.73 9.80 2.38
N MET A 67 2.21 10.62 3.33
CA MET A 67 1.89 10.56 4.75
C MET A 67 0.40 10.81 5.07
N GLU A 68 -0.39 11.34 4.15
CA GLU A 68 -1.86 11.42 4.32
C GLU A 68 -2.50 10.03 4.46
N HIS A 69 -1.84 8.99 3.97
CA HIS A 69 -2.41 7.64 3.87
C HIS A 69 -1.58 6.56 4.54
N ASN A 70 -0.27 6.71 4.59
CA ASN A 70 0.63 5.68 5.09
C ASN A 70 1.80 6.31 5.86
N PRO A 71 1.97 5.96 7.16
CA PRO A 71 3.02 6.56 8.00
C PRO A 71 4.41 5.97 7.83
N LEU A 72 4.60 4.93 7.02
CA LEU A 72 5.80 4.08 7.00
C LEU A 72 6.46 4.00 5.60
N PRO A 73 6.79 5.13 4.93
CA PRO A 73 7.29 5.11 3.55
C PRO A 73 8.63 4.37 3.40
N ALA A 74 9.61 4.58 4.28
CA ALA A 74 10.91 3.92 4.19
C ALA A 74 10.82 2.40 4.38
N ILE A 75 9.89 1.95 5.24
CA ILE A 75 9.59 0.53 5.46
C ILE A 75 8.87 -0.06 4.25
N HIS A 76 7.84 0.65 3.71
CA HIS A 76 7.07 0.16 2.56
C HIS A 76 7.94 0.02 1.31
N GLY A 77 8.81 0.99 1.04
CA GLY A 77 9.77 0.91 -0.06
C GLY A 77 10.78 -0.23 0.05
N ARG A 78 10.76 -1.03 1.13
CA ARG A 78 11.60 -2.22 1.33
C ARG A 78 10.82 -3.53 1.42
N ALA A 79 9.62 -3.48 1.98
CA ALA A 79 8.89 -4.69 2.39
C ALA A 79 7.49 -4.83 1.74
N CYS A 80 7.02 -3.85 0.98
CA CYS A 80 5.77 -3.95 0.23
C CYS A 80 5.95 -4.82 -1.02
N TYR A 81 4.98 -5.67 -1.32
CA TYR A 81 4.94 -6.45 -2.58
C TYR A 81 4.40 -5.66 -3.77
N HIS A 82 4.23 -4.37 -3.64
CA HIS A 82 3.91 -3.36 -4.65
C HIS A 82 2.86 -3.78 -5.71
N PRO A 83 1.65 -4.22 -5.31
CA PRO A 83 0.59 -4.58 -6.27
C PRO A 83 0.19 -3.41 -7.18
N CYS A 84 0.53 -2.19 -6.79
CA CYS A 84 0.36 -0.99 -7.60
C CYS A 84 1.20 -1.00 -8.88
N GLU A 85 2.39 -1.61 -8.88
CA GLU A 85 3.23 -1.76 -10.06
C GLU A 85 2.63 -2.78 -11.04
N GLY A 86 2.13 -3.91 -10.52
CA GLY A 86 1.42 -4.90 -11.33
C GLY A 86 0.14 -4.38 -11.99
N ALA A 87 -0.46 -3.32 -11.43
CA ALA A 87 -1.63 -2.65 -11.99
C ALA A 87 -1.29 -1.41 -12.83
N CYS A 88 -0.03 -1.00 -12.91
CA CYS A 88 0.38 0.23 -13.57
C CYS A 88 0.13 0.16 -15.09
N ASN A 89 -0.65 1.10 -15.64
CA ASN A 89 -0.92 1.16 -17.08
C ASN A 89 0.36 1.31 -17.94
N ARG A 90 1.44 1.83 -17.36
CA ARG A 90 2.69 1.96 -18.10
C ARG A 90 3.29 0.62 -18.53
N GLN A 91 2.96 -0.49 -17.86
CA GLN A 91 3.40 -1.83 -18.28
C GLN A 91 2.99 -2.20 -19.71
N PHE A 92 1.95 -1.56 -20.26
CA PHE A 92 1.48 -1.80 -21.61
C PHE A 92 2.19 -0.93 -22.65
N LEU A 93 2.99 0.05 -22.23
CA LEU A 93 3.83 0.87 -23.10
C LEU A 93 5.27 0.33 -23.13
N ASP A 94 5.89 0.21 -21.94
CA ASP A 94 7.26 -0.32 -21.79
C ASP A 94 7.36 -1.21 -20.53
N GLN A 95 7.56 -0.63 -19.36
CA GLN A 95 7.65 -1.30 -18.06
C GLN A 95 6.92 -0.48 -17.00
N PRO A 96 6.32 -1.10 -15.96
CA PRO A 96 5.67 -0.35 -14.89
C PRO A 96 6.66 0.62 -14.21
N VAL A 97 6.15 1.73 -13.69
CA VAL A 97 6.94 2.67 -12.87
C VAL A 97 7.43 1.96 -11.62
N ALA A 98 8.70 2.16 -11.23
CA ALA A 98 9.27 1.61 -9.99
C ALA A 98 8.75 2.38 -8.76
N ILE A 99 7.47 2.21 -8.47
CA ILE A 99 6.74 2.98 -7.44
C ILE A 99 7.34 2.73 -6.06
N HIS A 100 7.59 1.47 -5.70
CA HIS A 100 8.12 1.14 -4.37
C HIS A 100 9.54 1.66 -4.16
N SER A 101 10.36 1.73 -5.22
CA SER A 101 11.71 2.30 -5.15
C SER A 101 11.67 3.81 -4.89
N ILE A 102 10.66 4.50 -5.44
CA ILE A 102 10.44 5.92 -5.14
C ILE A 102 9.88 6.10 -3.72
N ASP A 103 9.00 5.20 -3.24
CA ASP A 103 8.55 5.17 -1.84
C ASP A 103 9.75 5.13 -0.89
N ARG A 104 10.69 4.23 -1.18
CA ARG A 104 11.94 4.08 -0.43
C ARG A 104 12.75 5.36 -0.45
N PHE A 105 12.99 5.92 -1.64
CA PHE A 105 13.74 7.17 -1.80
C PHE A 105 13.13 8.31 -0.96
N LEU A 106 11.80 8.51 -1.04
CA LEU A 106 11.11 9.54 -0.26
C LEU A 106 11.18 9.27 1.24
N GLY A 107 11.03 8.01 1.65
CA GLY A 107 11.10 7.61 3.04
C GLY A 107 12.49 7.81 3.65
N ASP A 108 13.54 7.39 2.95
CA ASP A 108 14.93 7.55 3.36
C ASP A 108 15.30 9.04 3.42
N LEU A 109 14.94 9.81 2.39
CA LEU A 109 15.16 11.25 2.36
C LEU A 109 14.45 11.96 3.52
N ALA A 110 13.22 11.55 3.85
CA ALA A 110 12.48 12.11 4.97
C ALA A 110 13.15 11.83 6.33
N VAL A 111 13.73 10.65 6.49
CA VAL A 111 14.51 10.27 7.66
C VAL A 111 15.78 11.14 7.76
N ASP A 112 16.51 11.26 6.65
CA ASP A 112 17.76 12.03 6.61
C ASP A 112 17.55 13.53 6.83
N LYS A 113 16.45 14.08 6.32
CA LYS A 113 16.09 15.50 6.49
C LYS A 113 15.35 15.78 7.80
N GLY A 114 14.96 14.75 8.55
CA GLY A 114 14.21 14.90 9.78
C GLY A 114 12.79 15.48 9.58
N TRP A 115 12.13 15.16 8.46
CA TRP A 115 10.77 15.65 8.20
C TRP A 115 9.77 15.06 9.19
N THR A 116 8.89 15.91 9.69
CA THR A 116 7.89 15.56 10.71
C THR A 116 6.47 15.88 10.25
N VAL A 117 5.51 15.23 10.90
CA VAL A 117 4.07 15.51 10.74
C VAL A 117 3.53 15.93 12.11
N ALA A 118 2.78 17.01 12.14
CA ALA A 118 2.14 17.46 13.38
C ALA A 118 0.92 16.61 13.74
N ALA A 119 0.66 16.46 15.02
CA ALA A 119 -0.63 15.95 15.52
C ALA A 119 -1.75 16.97 15.23
N GLY A 120 -2.99 16.48 15.16
CA GLY A 120 -4.16 17.34 15.07
C GLY A 120 -4.47 18.04 16.40
N PRO A 121 -5.40 19.02 16.40
CA PRO A 121 -5.87 19.67 17.62
C PRO A 121 -6.48 18.64 18.58
N GLU A 122 -6.15 18.75 19.87
CA GLU A 122 -6.59 17.78 20.87
C GLU A 122 -8.12 17.73 20.99
N THR A 123 -8.68 16.52 20.90
CA THR A 123 -10.13 16.27 21.00
C THR A 123 -10.59 15.93 22.41
N GLY A 124 -9.68 15.70 23.34
CA GLY A 124 -9.97 15.19 24.68
C GLY A 124 -10.34 13.71 24.73
N LYS A 125 -10.34 13.00 23.58
CA LYS A 125 -10.65 11.57 23.49
C LYS A 125 -9.38 10.74 23.55
N ARG A 126 -9.46 9.56 24.18
CA ARG A 126 -8.35 8.63 24.39
C ARG A 126 -8.64 7.28 23.76
N VAL A 127 -7.67 6.75 23.00
CA VAL A 127 -7.79 5.45 22.34
C VAL A 127 -6.65 4.54 22.76
N LEU A 128 -6.99 3.32 23.15
CA LEU A 128 -6.03 2.24 23.38
C LEU A 128 -5.82 1.47 22.06
N VAL A 129 -4.56 1.25 21.69
CA VAL A 129 -4.17 0.36 20.60
C VAL A 129 -3.41 -0.82 21.20
N ILE A 130 -3.84 -2.04 20.93
CA ILE A 130 -3.23 -3.27 21.43
C ILE A 130 -2.44 -3.90 20.31
N GLY A 131 -1.10 -3.81 20.38
CA GLY A 131 -0.15 -4.26 19.37
C GLY A 131 0.48 -3.11 18.58
N ALA A 132 1.81 -3.05 18.58
CA ALA A 132 2.64 -2.08 17.86
C ALA A 132 3.16 -2.59 16.51
N GLY A 133 2.42 -3.49 15.86
CA GLY A 133 2.66 -3.91 14.48
C GLY A 133 2.18 -2.84 13.47
N PRO A 134 2.32 -3.10 12.15
CA PRO A 134 1.98 -2.12 11.11
C PRO A 134 0.52 -1.62 11.19
N ALA A 135 -0.45 -2.45 11.55
CA ALA A 135 -1.84 -2.05 11.73
C ALA A 135 -2.02 -1.09 12.91
N GLY A 136 -1.45 -1.44 14.07
CA GLY A 136 -1.55 -0.62 15.29
C GLY A 136 -0.84 0.72 15.12
N LEU A 137 0.38 0.73 14.57
CA LEU A 137 1.12 1.96 14.30
C LEU A 137 0.41 2.87 13.30
N SER A 138 -0.19 2.30 12.25
CA SER A 138 -0.99 3.06 11.29
C SER A 138 -2.23 3.66 11.94
N CYS A 139 -2.95 2.90 12.76
CA CYS A 139 -4.11 3.38 13.49
C CYS A 139 -3.72 4.53 14.44
N ALA A 140 -2.68 4.33 15.23
CA ALA A 140 -2.16 5.34 16.16
C ALA A 140 -1.79 6.64 15.45
N TYR A 141 -1.07 6.54 14.32
CA TYR A 141 -0.72 7.69 13.50
C TYR A 141 -1.93 8.48 13.02
N HIS A 142 -2.91 7.79 12.43
CA HIS A 142 -4.09 8.47 11.90
C HIS A 142 -4.96 9.07 13.00
N LEU A 143 -5.08 8.41 14.14
CA LEU A 143 -5.78 8.95 15.32
C LEU A 143 -5.08 10.19 15.89
N ARG A 144 -3.73 10.20 15.96
CA ARG A 144 -2.97 11.40 16.37
C ARG A 144 -3.18 12.56 15.40
N ARG A 145 -3.22 12.29 14.08
CA ARG A 145 -3.55 13.33 13.09
C ARG A 145 -4.97 13.88 13.25
N LEU A 146 -5.90 13.08 13.75
CA LEU A 146 -7.27 13.49 14.06
C LEU A 146 -7.39 14.17 15.44
N GLY A 147 -6.31 14.24 16.22
CA GLY A 147 -6.23 14.93 17.50
C GLY A 147 -6.60 14.08 18.71
N HIS A 148 -6.73 12.76 18.56
CA HIS A 148 -6.98 11.88 19.70
C HIS A 148 -5.70 11.54 20.44
N ALA A 149 -5.76 11.43 21.78
CA ALA A 149 -4.67 10.89 22.58
C ALA A 149 -4.61 9.36 22.37
N VAL A 150 -3.42 8.84 22.06
CA VAL A 150 -3.23 7.42 21.75
C VAL A 150 -2.17 6.80 22.64
N GLU A 151 -2.52 5.69 23.26
CA GLU A 151 -1.59 4.81 23.95
C GLU A 151 -1.57 3.45 23.23
N VAL A 152 -0.36 3.02 22.81
CA VAL A 152 -0.14 1.71 22.21
C VAL A 152 0.49 0.80 23.27
N ARG A 153 -0.10 -0.37 23.52
CA ARG A 153 0.46 -1.40 24.42
C ARG A 153 0.91 -2.59 23.62
N ASP A 154 2.16 -2.99 23.80
CA ASP A 154 2.76 -4.10 23.07
C ASP A 154 3.45 -5.08 24.01
N ALA A 155 3.24 -6.37 23.76
CA ALA A 155 3.84 -7.45 24.55
C ALA A 155 5.34 -7.62 24.28
N GLY A 156 5.83 -7.15 23.13
CA GLY A 156 7.22 -7.27 22.70
C GLY A 156 8.18 -6.34 23.42
N ASP A 157 9.46 -6.65 23.28
CA ASP A 157 10.55 -5.81 23.81
C ASP A 157 10.66 -4.48 23.03
N GLU A 158 10.40 -4.54 21.72
CA GLU A 158 10.47 -3.41 20.80
C GLU A 158 9.22 -3.34 19.91
N PRO A 159 8.72 -2.13 19.60
CA PRO A 159 7.59 -1.96 18.71
C PRO A 159 7.99 -2.23 17.25
N GLY A 160 7.05 -2.77 16.46
CA GLY A 160 7.26 -3.09 15.04
C GLY A 160 6.60 -4.40 14.61
N GLY A 161 6.32 -5.30 15.55
CA GLY A 161 5.67 -6.59 15.26
C GLY A 161 6.45 -7.39 14.20
N MET A 162 5.76 -7.92 13.20
CA MET A 162 6.38 -8.74 12.16
C MET A 162 7.40 -7.98 11.28
N MET A 163 7.41 -6.66 11.29
CA MET A 163 8.48 -5.88 10.64
C MET A 163 9.84 -6.08 11.31
N LEU A 164 9.85 -6.39 12.60
CA LEU A 164 11.07 -6.72 13.35
C LEU A 164 11.30 -8.22 13.46
N TYR A 165 10.26 -8.95 13.87
CA TYR A 165 10.40 -10.35 14.27
C TYR A 165 10.19 -11.34 13.12
N GLY A 166 9.61 -10.90 11.99
CA GLY A 166 9.33 -11.76 10.84
C GLY A 166 10.15 -11.46 9.61
N ILE A 167 10.44 -10.18 9.32
CA ILE A 167 11.21 -9.79 8.14
C ILE A 167 12.70 -9.72 8.51
N PRO A 168 13.61 -10.46 7.85
CA PRO A 168 15.04 -10.43 8.14
C PRO A 168 15.68 -9.04 7.95
N ALA A 169 16.71 -8.72 8.74
CA ALA A 169 17.37 -7.42 8.72
C ALA A 169 18.01 -7.07 7.36
N TYR A 170 18.42 -8.07 6.57
CA TYR A 170 18.98 -7.85 5.24
C TYR A 170 17.95 -7.37 4.20
N ARG A 171 16.64 -7.51 4.50
CA ARG A 171 15.53 -6.94 3.72
C ARG A 171 15.01 -5.64 4.34
N LEU A 172 14.94 -5.58 5.67
CA LEU A 172 14.41 -4.43 6.40
C LEU A 172 15.32 -4.09 7.59
N PRO A 173 16.26 -3.15 7.44
CA PRO A 173 17.17 -2.73 8.50
C PRO A 173 16.43 -2.23 9.75
N ARG A 174 16.92 -2.59 10.92
CA ARG A 174 16.27 -2.29 12.21
C ARG A 174 16.26 -0.81 12.56
N ASP A 175 17.30 -0.10 12.15
CA ASP A 175 17.39 1.35 12.34
C ASP A 175 16.32 2.10 11.51
N VAL A 176 15.97 1.61 10.32
CA VAL A 176 14.89 2.18 9.50
C VAL A 176 13.56 2.04 10.23
N VAL A 177 13.27 0.84 10.78
CA VAL A 177 12.04 0.61 11.56
C VAL A 177 12.00 1.51 12.79
N GLY A 178 13.11 1.61 13.53
CA GLY A 178 13.21 2.47 14.72
C GLY A 178 12.98 3.95 14.41
N LYS A 179 13.56 4.47 13.32
CA LYS A 179 13.41 5.88 12.92
C LYS A 179 11.97 6.21 12.50
N GLU A 180 11.31 5.33 11.77
CA GLU A 180 9.90 5.51 11.39
C GLU A 180 8.98 5.52 12.63
N ILE A 181 9.21 4.61 13.58
CA ILE A 181 8.44 4.54 14.83
C ILE A 181 8.70 5.78 15.71
N ALA A 182 9.95 6.21 15.82
CA ALA A 182 10.31 7.42 16.57
C ALA A 182 9.56 8.67 16.06
N ARG A 183 9.28 8.74 14.75
CA ARG A 183 8.44 9.81 14.17
C ARG A 183 7.01 9.78 14.72
N LEU A 184 6.44 8.60 14.95
CA LEU A 184 5.10 8.45 15.54
C LEU A 184 5.12 8.83 17.04
N GLU A 185 6.16 8.44 17.78
CA GLU A 185 6.34 8.84 19.18
C GLU A 185 6.50 10.36 19.30
N ALA A 186 7.24 10.99 18.37
CA ALA A 186 7.38 12.45 18.32
C ALA A 186 6.06 13.21 18.07
N MET A 187 5.03 12.54 17.47
CA MET A 187 3.68 13.08 17.35
C MET A 187 2.86 12.97 18.66
N GLY A 188 3.45 12.45 19.73
CA GLY A 188 2.79 12.24 21.01
C GLY A 188 2.05 10.90 21.14
N THR A 189 2.38 9.91 20.31
CA THR A 189 1.93 8.52 20.52
C THR A 189 2.74 7.94 21.67
N LYS A 190 2.07 7.50 22.75
CA LYS A 190 2.71 6.80 23.86
C LYS A 190 2.77 5.31 23.55
N ILE A 191 3.97 4.71 23.51
CA ILE A 191 4.15 3.27 23.31
C ILE A 191 4.66 2.63 24.59
N VAL A 192 3.88 1.70 25.15
CA VAL A 192 4.21 0.93 26.34
C VAL A 192 4.62 -0.47 25.91
N ARG A 193 5.89 -0.76 26.08
CA ARG A 193 6.53 -2.02 25.70
C ARG A 193 6.41 -3.05 26.84
N LYS A 194 6.57 -4.35 26.55
CA LYS A 194 6.50 -5.45 27.52
C LYS A 194 5.19 -5.47 28.34
N HIS A 195 4.13 -4.98 27.71
CA HIS A 195 2.81 -4.93 28.32
C HIS A 195 1.83 -5.80 27.55
N ARG A 196 1.67 -7.05 27.97
CA ARG A 196 0.67 -7.95 27.41
C ARG A 196 -0.68 -7.65 28.00
N VAL A 197 -1.62 -7.22 27.16
CA VAL A 197 -3.03 -7.02 27.52
C VAL A 197 -3.71 -8.39 27.61
N THR A 198 -4.33 -8.67 28.73
CA THR A 198 -5.07 -9.92 29.00
C THR A 198 -6.54 -9.67 29.35
N ASP A 199 -6.91 -8.43 29.67
CA ASP A 199 -8.28 -8.01 29.97
C ASP A 199 -8.54 -6.59 29.42
N ILE A 200 -9.31 -6.51 28.33
CA ILE A 200 -9.60 -5.23 27.68
C ILE A 200 -10.44 -4.31 28.56
N ALA A 201 -11.39 -4.87 29.31
CA ALA A 201 -12.29 -4.07 30.14
C ALA A 201 -11.53 -3.41 31.29
N ALA A 202 -10.63 -4.16 31.93
CA ALA A 202 -9.75 -3.64 32.98
C ALA A 202 -8.86 -2.51 32.43
N GLU A 203 -8.21 -2.74 31.26
CA GLU A 203 -7.35 -1.75 30.62
C GLU A 203 -8.11 -0.47 30.23
N GLN A 204 -9.33 -0.60 29.71
CA GLN A 204 -10.18 0.55 29.38
C GLN A 204 -10.55 1.35 30.64
N ALA A 205 -10.94 0.68 31.70
CA ALA A 205 -11.35 1.33 32.94
C ALA A 205 -10.18 2.05 33.61
N GLU A 206 -9.03 1.38 33.75
CA GLU A 206 -7.82 1.96 34.35
C GLU A 206 -7.29 3.15 33.56
N GLY A 207 -7.21 3.01 32.23
CA GLY A 207 -6.68 4.05 31.34
C GLY A 207 -7.68 5.13 30.96
N GLY A 208 -8.98 4.98 31.23
CA GLY A 208 -10.02 5.90 30.78
C GLY A 208 -10.09 6.02 29.27
N PHE A 209 -9.99 4.90 28.55
CA PHE A 209 -10.02 4.89 27.09
C PHE A 209 -11.46 4.87 26.56
N ASP A 210 -11.76 5.76 25.61
CA ASP A 210 -13.08 5.88 24.96
C ASP A 210 -13.31 4.79 23.88
N ALA A 211 -12.22 4.25 23.29
CA ALA A 211 -12.28 3.19 22.30
C ALA A 211 -10.98 2.34 22.31
N VAL A 212 -11.06 1.15 21.73
CA VAL A 212 -9.95 0.20 21.64
C VAL A 212 -9.78 -0.29 20.21
N PHE A 213 -8.53 -0.38 19.75
CA PHE A 213 -8.17 -1.05 18.50
C PHE A 213 -7.27 -2.25 18.79
N VAL A 214 -7.71 -3.46 18.42
CA VAL A 214 -6.97 -4.70 18.62
C VAL A 214 -6.22 -5.06 17.34
N ALA A 215 -4.88 -5.07 17.41
CA ALA A 215 -3.97 -5.26 16.28
C ALA A 215 -2.80 -6.20 16.63
N ILE A 216 -3.09 -7.29 17.37
CA ILE A 216 -2.09 -8.22 17.91
C ILE A 216 -1.40 -9.08 16.85
N GLY A 217 -1.91 -9.12 15.62
CA GLY A 217 -1.35 -9.91 14.53
C GLY A 217 -1.43 -11.43 14.77
N THR A 218 -0.52 -12.19 14.14
CA THR A 218 -0.41 -13.64 14.24
C THR A 218 1.02 -14.00 14.65
N HIS A 219 1.22 -14.38 15.91
CA HIS A 219 2.55 -14.66 16.47
C HIS A 219 2.72 -16.11 16.95
N VAL A 220 1.63 -16.88 17.04
CA VAL A 220 1.68 -18.26 17.50
C VAL A 220 1.92 -19.18 16.30
N ALA A 221 3.05 -19.87 16.30
CA ALA A 221 3.38 -20.79 15.23
C ALA A 221 2.42 -22.00 15.22
N ASN A 222 1.98 -22.40 14.03
CA ASN A 222 1.27 -23.66 13.87
C ASN A 222 2.26 -24.82 14.01
N HIS A 223 1.84 -25.87 14.70
CA HIS A 223 2.62 -27.08 14.85
C HIS A 223 2.12 -28.15 13.88
N LEU A 224 3.04 -28.71 13.11
CA LEU A 224 2.82 -30.02 12.48
C LEU A 224 3.15 -31.09 13.49
N GLY A 225 2.26 -32.04 13.67
CA GLY A 225 2.53 -33.23 14.51
C GLY A 225 3.54 -34.17 13.85
N VAL A 226 4.71 -33.63 13.46
CA VAL A 226 5.81 -34.44 12.93
C VAL A 226 6.42 -35.21 14.09
N PRO A 227 6.36 -36.56 14.10
CA PRO A 227 7.03 -37.34 15.11
C PRO A 227 8.54 -37.07 15.07
N ALA A 228 9.06 -36.58 16.17
CA ALA A 228 10.49 -36.34 16.35
C ALA A 228 11.03 -37.24 17.44
N MET A 229 12.17 -37.87 17.19
CA MET A 229 12.87 -38.67 18.21
C MET A 229 13.80 -37.82 19.06
N ASP A 230 14.23 -38.35 20.18
CA ASP A 230 15.16 -37.68 21.09
C ASP A 230 16.42 -37.18 20.36
N GLY A 231 16.73 -35.90 20.53
CA GLY A 231 17.88 -35.26 19.89
C GLY A 231 17.59 -34.60 18.55
N ALA A 232 16.35 -34.69 18.02
CA ALA A 232 15.94 -33.96 16.81
C ALA A 232 15.88 -32.43 17.07
N ARG A 233 16.51 -31.65 16.21
CA ARG A 233 16.51 -30.17 16.31
C ARG A 233 15.40 -29.61 15.46
N MET A 234 14.28 -29.25 16.08
CA MET A 234 13.16 -28.58 15.43
C MET A 234 12.94 -27.20 16.04
N VAL A 235 12.75 -26.20 15.19
CA VAL A 235 12.44 -24.82 15.58
C VAL A 235 11.36 -24.26 14.67
N ASP A 236 10.41 -23.49 15.18
CA ASP A 236 9.51 -22.76 14.33
C ASP A 236 10.20 -21.53 13.69
N ALA A 237 9.75 -21.17 12.49
CA ALA A 237 10.41 -20.13 11.71
C ALA A 237 10.36 -18.76 12.39
N ILE A 238 9.27 -18.42 13.09
CA ILE A 238 9.15 -17.13 13.77
C ILE A 238 10.11 -17.04 14.94
N THR A 239 10.20 -18.08 15.76
CA THR A 239 11.18 -18.17 16.85
C THR A 239 12.61 -18.07 16.30
N LEU A 240 12.91 -18.75 15.18
CA LEU A 240 14.22 -18.63 14.54
C LEU A 240 14.53 -17.19 14.15
N LEU A 241 13.62 -16.54 13.41
CA LEU A 241 13.80 -15.17 12.91
C LEU A 241 13.94 -14.18 14.07
N GLU A 242 13.13 -14.32 15.12
CA GLU A 242 13.20 -13.50 16.32
C GLU A 242 14.53 -13.71 17.08
N GLN A 243 14.98 -14.95 17.23
CA GLN A 243 16.26 -15.24 17.89
C GLN A 243 17.44 -14.68 17.11
N VAL A 244 17.40 -14.73 15.79
CA VAL A 244 18.40 -14.10 14.91
C VAL A 244 18.43 -12.60 15.11
N ASP A 245 17.28 -11.95 15.14
CA ASP A 245 17.17 -10.52 15.39
C ASP A 245 17.74 -10.15 16.78
N LYS A 246 17.43 -10.92 17.79
CA LYS A 246 17.96 -10.76 19.16
C LYS A 246 19.43 -11.19 19.31
N ARG A 247 20.13 -11.55 18.23
CA ARG A 247 21.52 -12.07 18.23
C ARG A 247 21.70 -13.31 19.11
N ARG A 248 20.69 -14.17 19.16
CA ARG A 248 20.65 -15.44 19.91
C ARG A 248 20.37 -16.62 18.99
N ALA A 249 20.85 -16.54 17.74
CA ALA A 249 20.60 -17.54 16.72
C ALA A 249 21.00 -18.94 17.21
N PRO A 250 20.14 -19.96 17.01
CA PRO A 250 20.48 -21.34 17.34
C PRO A 250 21.47 -21.91 16.33
N ALA A 251 22.25 -22.88 16.72
CA ALA A 251 23.08 -23.66 15.81
C ALA A 251 22.19 -24.59 14.98
N LEU A 252 22.04 -24.36 13.69
CA LEU A 252 21.18 -25.16 12.81
C LEU A 252 21.90 -26.35 12.18
N GLY A 253 23.23 -26.35 12.11
CA GLY A 253 24.02 -27.38 11.42
C GLY A 253 24.31 -27.03 9.96
N ARG A 254 24.81 -28.02 9.22
CA ARG A 254 25.26 -27.82 7.81
C ARG A 254 24.13 -27.98 6.80
N VAL A 255 23.17 -28.86 7.09
CA VAL A 255 22.01 -29.13 6.23
C VAL A 255 20.74 -28.81 6.99
N VAL A 256 19.95 -27.89 6.47
CA VAL A 256 18.71 -27.39 7.11
C VAL A 256 17.51 -27.64 6.20
N GLY A 257 16.55 -28.42 6.72
CA GLY A 257 15.23 -28.57 6.09
C GLY A 257 14.28 -27.48 6.56
N VAL A 258 13.51 -26.89 5.65
CA VAL A 258 12.46 -25.89 5.96
C VAL A 258 11.12 -26.40 5.44
N ILE A 259 10.15 -26.59 6.31
CA ILE A 259 8.83 -27.12 5.93
C ILE A 259 7.87 -25.95 5.71
N GLY A 260 7.39 -25.77 4.47
CA GLY A 260 6.44 -24.74 4.09
C GLY A 260 6.72 -24.15 2.72
N GLY A 261 5.80 -23.33 2.19
CA GLY A 261 5.90 -22.74 0.86
C GLY A 261 5.55 -21.24 0.83
N GLY A 262 5.38 -20.61 1.99
CA GLY A 262 5.10 -19.18 2.10
C GLY A 262 6.38 -18.32 2.23
N ASN A 263 6.22 -16.99 2.28
CA ASN A 263 7.34 -16.05 2.42
C ASN A 263 8.21 -16.31 3.64
N THR A 264 7.61 -16.73 4.76
CA THR A 264 8.35 -17.10 5.99
C THR A 264 9.30 -18.26 5.76
N ALA A 265 8.94 -19.24 4.89
CA ALA A 265 9.82 -20.34 4.54
C ALA A 265 11.03 -19.88 3.71
N MET A 266 10.80 -18.94 2.77
CA MET A 266 11.88 -18.32 1.98
C MET A 266 12.85 -17.57 2.90
N ASP A 267 12.33 -16.73 3.79
CA ASP A 267 13.14 -15.97 4.74
C ASP A 267 13.92 -16.88 5.69
N ALA A 268 13.29 -17.92 6.24
CA ALA A 268 13.95 -18.88 7.13
C ALA A 268 15.07 -19.64 6.43
N ALA A 269 14.87 -20.10 5.19
CA ALA A 269 15.89 -20.79 4.41
C ALA A 269 17.09 -19.87 4.06
N ARG A 270 16.82 -18.62 3.66
CA ARG A 270 17.85 -17.61 3.40
C ARG A 270 18.63 -17.23 4.66
N VAL A 271 17.95 -17.17 5.80
CA VAL A 271 18.57 -16.97 7.12
C VAL A 271 19.45 -18.14 7.48
N ALA A 272 18.99 -19.39 7.30
CA ALA A 272 19.81 -20.57 7.54
C ALA A 272 21.12 -20.55 6.73
N LYS A 273 21.07 -20.14 5.46
CA LYS A 273 22.29 -19.94 4.63
C LYS A 273 23.25 -18.93 5.26
N ARG A 274 22.74 -17.79 5.77
CA ARG A 274 23.54 -16.74 6.42
C ARG A 274 24.10 -17.18 7.78
N LEU A 275 23.45 -18.12 8.43
CA LEU A 275 23.95 -18.75 9.67
C LEU A 275 24.99 -19.84 9.42
N GLY A 276 25.38 -20.07 8.16
CA GLY A 276 26.44 -20.99 7.77
C GLY A 276 25.99 -22.37 7.29
N ALA A 277 24.70 -22.57 7.04
CA ALA A 277 24.24 -23.81 6.43
C ALA A 277 24.81 -23.95 5.01
N GLU A 278 25.44 -25.08 4.72
CA GLU A 278 25.95 -25.41 3.39
C GLU A 278 24.78 -25.67 2.44
N GLU A 279 23.73 -26.32 2.93
CA GLU A 279 22.52 -26.62 2.20
C GLU A 279 21.28 -26.20 3.01
N ALA A 280 20.35 -25.51 2.35
CA ALA A 280 19.01 -25.21 2.86
C ALA A 280 18.00 -25.74 1.83
N VAL A 281 17.08 -26.62 2.30
CA VAL A 281 16.10 -27.28 1.44
C VAL A 281 14.69 -26.97 1.94
N ILE A 282 13.92 -26.26 1.13
CA ILE A 282 12.49 -26.07 1.37
C ILE A 282 11.75 -27.34 0.94
N ILE A 283 10.98 -27.92 1.84
CA ILE A 283 10.13 -29.10 1.58
C ILE A 283 8.69 -28.62 1.53
N PHE A 284 8.10 -28.69 0.33
CA PHE A 284 6.77 -28.16 0.09
C PHE A 284 5.83 -29.22 -0.51
N ARG A 285 4.65 -29.35 0.08
CA ARG A 285 3.70 -30.43 -0.26
C ARG A 285 3.00 -30.26 -1.61
N PHE A 286 2.97 -29.04 -2.16
CA PHE A 286 2.36 -28.75 -3.45
C PHE A 286 3.43 -28.60 -4.55
N ASP A 287 2.99 -28.41 -5.78
CA ASP A 287 3.83 -28.06 -6.91
C ASP A 287 4.19 -26.57 -6.96
N LYS A 288 4.92 -26.17 -7.99
CA LYS A 288 5.38 -24.80 -8.18
C LYS A 288 4.24 -23.80 -8.40
N GLU A 289 3.16 -24.22 -9.04
CA GLU A 289 2.02 -23.37 -9.39
C GLU A 289 1.20 -22.97 -8.16
N HIS A 290 1.25 -23.81 -7.11
CA HIS A 290 0.55 -23.58 -5.85
C HIS A 290 1.45 -22.97 -4.76
N MET A 291 2.60 -22.42 -5.11
CA MET A 291 3.48 -21.77 -4.16
C MET A 291 2.83 -20.49 -3.60
N GLU A 292 2.76 -20.39 -2.28
CA GLU A 292 2.16 -19.25 -1.57
C GLU A 292 3.12 -18.05 -1.43
N ALA A 293 4.44 -18.29 -1.56
CA ALA A 293 5.42 -17.22 -1.50
C ALA A 293 5.32 -16.29 -2.71
N HIS A 294 5.57 -15.01 -2.47
CA HIS A 294 5.66 -14.05 -3.55
C HIS A 294 6.77 -14.47 -4.55
N PRO A 295 6.52 -14.43 -5.87
CA PRO A 295 7.48 -14.93 -6.87
C PRO A 295 8.88 -14.35 -6.72
N TYR A 296 9.00 -13.07 -6.39
CA TYR A 296 10.27 -12.40 -6.15
C TYR A 296 11.04 -13.04 -4.99
N GLU A 297 10.38 -13.35 -3.86
CA GLU A 297 11.01 -13.98 -2.70
C GLU A 297 11.54 -15.38 -3.01
N ALA A 298 10.76 -16.14 -3.78
CA ALA A 298 11.18 -17.48 -4.23
C ALA A 298 12.38 -17.40 -5.18
N MET A 299 12.37 -16.44 -6.12
CA MET A 299 13.50 -16.22 -7.04
C MET A 299 14.78 -15.86 -6.29
N GLU A 300 14.71 -14.92 -5.33
CA GLU A 300 15.83 -14.52 -4.49
C GLU A 300 16.39 -15.68 -3.66
N ALA A 301 15.50 -16.50 -3.05
CA ALA A 301 15.93 -17.67 -2.30
C ALA A 301 16.68 -18.67 -3.18
N VAL A 302 16.16 -18.99 -4.37
CA VAL A 302 16.82 -19.87 -5.33
C VAL A 302 18.14 -19.29 -5.83
N ALA A 303 18.20 -18.00 -6.11
CA ALA A 303 19.44 -17.32 -6.52
C ALA A 303 20.54 -17.40 -5.43
N GLU A 304 20.15 -17.38 -4.15
CA GLU A 304 21.05 -17.57 -3.00
C GLU A 304 21.39 -19.05 -2.71
N GLY A 305 20.96 -19.97 -3.59
CA GLY A 305 21.30 -21.40 -3.50
C GLY A 305 20.40 -22.20 -2.58
N VAL A 306 19.22 -21.71 -2.23
CA VAL A 306 18.17 -22.49 -1.55
C VAL A 306 17.59 -23.48 -2.55
N LYS A 307 17.47 -24.75 -2.15
CA LYS A 307 16.83 -25.79 -2.95
C LYS A 307 15.35 -25.92 -2.54
N ILE A 308 14.49 -26.26 -3.49
CA ILE A 308 13.06 -26.50 -3.21
C ILE A 308 12.72 -27.92 -3.66
N LYS A 309 12.20 -28.68 -2.72
CA LYS A 309 11.68 -30.03 -2.94
C LYS A 309 10.16 -29.97 -3.00
N TRP A 310 9.63 -29.99 -4.20
CA TRP A 310 8.22 -29.95 -4.51
C TRP A 310 7.52 -31.29 -4.21
N LEU A 311 6.20 -31.25 -4.08
CA LEU A 311 5.34 -32.41 -3.91
C LEU A 311 5.88 -33.36 -2.85
N SER A 312 6.22 -32.80 -1.68
CA SER A 312 6.88 -33.56 -0.61
C SER A 312 6.42 -33.08 0.76
N THR A 313 6.16 -34.03 1.66
CA THR A 313 5.81 -33.73 3.05
C THR A 313 6.67 -34.53 4.01
N VAL A 314 7.04 -33.94 5.15
CA VAL A 314 7.80 -34.63 6.19
C VAL A 314 6.87 -35.50 7.02
N LYS A 315 7.24 -36.76 7.21
CA LYS A 315 6.51 -37.75 8.02
C LYS A 315 7.17 -38.04 9.38
N GLN A 316 8.49 -37.99 9.42
CA GLN A 316 9.26 -38.25 10.63
C GLN A 316 10.61 -37.55 10.55
N PHE A 317 11.11 -37.12 11.68
CA PHE A 317 12.46 -36.59 11.83
C PHE A 317 13.19 -37.30 12.97
N ASP A 318 14.32 -37.91 12.65
CA ASP A 318 15.13 -38.66 13.59
C ASP A 318 16.59 -38.21 13.50
N ARG A 319 17.07 -37.47 14.49
CA ARG A 319 18.42 -36.88 14.59
C ARG A 319 18.84 -36.11 13.37
N ASP A 320 19.32 -36.80 12.33
CA ASP A 320 19.80 -36.26 11.07
C ASP A 320 19.08 -36.84 9.82
N ASP A 321 18.09 -37.71 10.04
CA ASP A 321 17.30 -38.36 8.99
C ASP A 321 15.87 -37.84 8.95
N VAL A 322 15.48 -37.32 7.81
CA VAL A 322 14.12 -36.86 7.54
C VAL A 322 13.43 -37.84 6.60
N LEU A 323 12.39 -38.49 7.06
CA LEU A 323 11.52 -39.32 6.24
C LEU A 323 10.51 -38.43 5.53
N VAL A 324 10.57 -38.38 4.20
CA VAL A 324 9.70 -37.58 3.36
C VAL A 324 8.82 -38.48 2.52
N GLU A 325 7.53 -38.20 2.50
CA GLU A 325 6.58 -38.84 1.57
C GLU A 325 6.39 -37.96 0.34
N ARG A 326 6.42 -38.57 -0.85
CA ARG A 326 6.07 -37.95 -2.10
C ARG A 326 4.55 -37.70 -2.16
N MET A 327 4.15 -36.51 -2.58
CA MET A 327 2.76 -36.11 -2.75
C MET A 327 2.37 -36.15 -4.23
N ALA A 328 1.08 -36.25 -4.47
CA ALA A 328 0.48 -36.05 -5.79
C ALA A 328 -0.66 -35.01 -5.66
N MET A 329 -0.80 -34.15 -6.64
CA MET A 329 -1.92 -33.22 -6.71
C MET A 329 -3.21 -34.00 -6.93
N ASN A 330 -4.31 -33.54 -6.29
CA ASN A 330 -5.64 -34.06 -6.56
C ASN A 330 -6.05 -33.75 -8.00
N ALA A 331 -6.96 -34.52 -8.56
CA ALA A 331 -7.45 -34.33 -9.93
C ALA A 331 -8.12 -32.98 -10.17
N ASP A 332 -8.67 -32.38 -9.12
CA ASP A 332 -9.29 -31.02 -9.14
C ASP A 332 -8.29 -29.88 -8.90
N GLY A 333 -7.01 -30.19 -8.67
CA GLY A 333 -5.97 -29.22 -8.41
C GLY A 333 -6.07 -28.48 -7.06
N THR A 334 -7.05 -28.78 -6.21
CA THR A 334 -7.29 -28.03 -4.97
C THR A 334 -6.53 -28.52 -3.74
N GLY A 335 -5.90 -29.68 -3.83
CA GLY A 335 -5.20 -30.31 -2.73
C GLY A 335 -4.17 -31.32 -3.19
N CYS A 336 -3.52 -31.99 -2.23
CA CYS A 336 -2.58 -33.05 -2.52
C CYS A 336 -2.76 -34.23 -1.55
N VAL A 337 -2.41 -35.43 -2.00
CA VAL A 337 -2.47 -36.68 -1.25
C VAL A 337 -1.11 -37.37 -1.24
N GLY A 338 -0.82 -38.13 -0.16
CA GLY A 338 0.37 -38.95 -0.09
C GLY A 338 0.31 -40.13 -1.08
N THR A 339 1.42 -40.43 -1.75
CA THR A 339 1.51 -41.51 -2.73
C THR A 339 1.93 -42.86 -2.10
N GLY A 340 2.29 -42.86 -0.82
CA GLY A 340 2.91 -44.01 -0.16
C GLY A 340 4.36 -44.29 -0.58
N GLN A 341 4.96 -43.40 -1.39
CA GLN A 341 6.37 -43.46 -1.75
C GLN A 341 7.19 -42.60 -0.80
N PHE A 342 8.19 -43.20 -0.16
CA PHE A 342 9.01 -42.55 0.83
C PHE A 342 10.46 -42.49 0.40
N GLU A 343 11.14 -41.42 0.83
CA GLU A 343 12.59 -41.29 0.71
C GLU A 343 13.19 -40.70 1.98
N ARG A 344 14.48 -40.87 2.19
CA ARG A 344 15.21 -40.26 3.30
C ARG A 344 16.10 -39.13 2.81
N LEU A 345 16.03 -38.01 3.50
CA LEU A 345 16.89 -36.87 3.33
C LEU A 345 17.73 -36.67 4.58
N LYS A 346 18.93 -36.15 4.40
CA LYS A 346 19.75 -35.70 5.52
C LYS A 346 19.43 -34.27 5.89
N ALA A 347 19.21 -33.98 7.17
CA ALA A 347 19.14 -32.61 7.71
C ALA A 347 19.56 -32.63 9.19
N ASP A 348 20.40 -31.68 9.56
CA ASP A 348 20.81 -31.48 10.96
C ASP A 348 19.72 -30.80 11.80
N SER A 349 18.84 -30.07 11.15
CA SER A 349 17.68 -29.43 11.78
C SER A 349 16.51 -29.21 10.81
N LEU A 350 15.30 -29.10 11.38
CA LEU A 350 14.10 -28.71 10.65
C LEU A 350 13.54 -27.39 11.18
N VAL A 351 13.19 -26.51 10.25
CA VAL A 351 12.48 -25.25 10.54
C VAL A 351 11.04 -25.38 10.07
N LEU A 352 10.09 -25.15 10.96
CA LEU A 352 8.65 -25.24 10.68
C LEU A 352 8.12 -23.85 10.26
N ALA A 353 7.75 -23.71 8.99
CA ALA A 353 7.19 -22.49 8.42
C ALA A 353 5.77 -22.74 7.86
N VAL A 354 4.92 -23.39 8.66
CA VAL A 354 3.60 -23.91 8.27
C VAL A 354 2.44 -23.01 8.68
N GLY A 355 2.71 -21.72 8.78
CA GLY A 355 1.74 -20.70 9.12
C GLY A 355 1.67 -20.38 10.61
N GLN A 356 0.80 -19.43 10.95
CA GLN A 356 0.64 -18.85 12.27
C GLN A 356 -0.82 -18.54 12.54
N HIS A 357 -1.18 -18.42 13.81
CA HIS A 357 -2.49 -17.98 14.29
C HIS A 357 -2.35 -16.90 15.36
N SER A 358 -3.46 -16.28 15.73
CA SER A 358 -3.51 -15.24 16.74
C SER A 358 -3.78 -15.83 18.12
N ASP A 359 -3.18 -15.26 19.18
CA ASP A 359 -3.54 -15.57 20.56
C ASP A 359 -4.78 -14.76 20.96
N VAL A 360 -5.96 -15.32 20.70
CA VAL A 360 -7.26 -14.67 20.89
C VAL A 360 -7.95 -15.04 22.22
N GLU A 361 -7.28 -15.75 23.11
CA GLU A 361 -7.93 -16.28 24.32
C GLU A 361 -8.58 -15.18 25.16
N PHE A 362 -7.89 -14.06 25.34
CA PHE A 362 -8.40 -12.92 26.09
C PHE A 362 -9.60 -12.20 25.42
N LEU A 363 -9.82 -12.43 24.14
CA LEU A 363 -10.97 -11.86 23.39
C LEU A 363 -12.23 -12.70 23.55
N LYS A 364 -12.10 -13.99 23.85
CA LYS A 364 -13.24 -14.90 24.03
C LYS A 364 -14.14 -14.51 25.20
N ALA A 365 -13.57 -13.83 26.21
CA ALA A 365 -14.30 -13.34 27.37
C ALA A 365 -15.06 -12.02 27.11
N VAL A 366 -14.82 -11.36 25.97
CA VAL A 366 -15.43 -10.06 25.64
C VAL A 366 -16.76 -10.28 24.91
N PRO A 367 -17.90 -9.90 25.50
CA PRO A 367 -19.21 -10.11 24.87
C PRO A 367 -19.31 -9.42 23.52
N GLY A 368 -19.84 -10.14 22.52
CA GLY A 368 -20.07 -9.61 21.18
C GLY A 368 -18.89 -9.71 20.23
N ILE A 369 -17.70 -10.10 20.67
CA ILE A 369 -16.59 -10.41 19.74
C ILE A 369 -16.78 -11.83 19.21
N ALA A 370 -16.99 -11.96 17.91
CA ALA A 370 -17.06 -13.24 17.22
C ALA A 370 -15.67 -13.67 16.74
N ILE A 371 -15.30 -14.92 17.01
CA ILE A 371 -14.05 -15.54 16.58
C ILE A 371 -14.38 -16.68 15.64
N GLY A 372 -13.96 -16.57 14.39
CA GLY A 372 -14.15 -17.55 13.35
C GLY A 372 -13.06 -18.63 13.33
N ARG A 373 -13.12 -19.47 12.29
CA ARG A 373 -12.17 -20.56 12.09
C ARG A 373 -10.73 -20.03 11.95
N GLY A 374 -9.77 -20.64 12.66
CA GLY A 374 -8.35 -20.26 12.60
C GLY A 374 -8.01 -19.03 13.45
N ASP A 375 -8.77 -18.82 14.52
CA ASP A 375 -8.57 -17.72 15.48
C ASP A 375 -8.62 -16.32 14.84
N VAL A 376 -9.53 -16.15 13.89
CA VAL A 376 -9.78 -14.90 13.16
C VAL A 376 -10.92 -14.15 13.83
N VAL A 377 -10.70 -12.87 14.17
CA VAL A 377 -11.75 -11.99 14.69
C VAL A 377 -12.60 -11.47 13.52
N GLU A 378 -13.91 -11.63 13.64
CA GLU A 378 -14.86 -11.12 12.66
C GLU A 378 -15.11 -9.63 12.88
N VAL A 379 -15.07 -8.85 11.80
CA VAL A 379 -15.32 -7.40 11.81
C VAL A 379 -16.23 -7.00 10.66
N ASP A 380 -16.93 -5.91 10.85
CA ASP A 380 -17.68 -5.26 9.77
C ASP A 380 -16.75 -4.52 8.77
N PRO A 381 -17.27 -3.98 7.66
CA PRO A 381 -16.47 -3.19 6.73
C PRO A 381 -15.78 -1.97 7.35
N GLY A 382 -16.22 -1.48 8.50
CA GLY A 382 -15.63 -0.38 9.26
C GLY A 382 -14.54 -0.79 10.26
N MET A 383 -14.17 -2.08 10.29
CA MET A 383 -13.23 -2.67 11.27
C MET A 383 -13.83 -2.76 12.69
N SER A 384 -15.14 -2.55 12.88
CA SER A 384 -15.81 -2.71 14.17
C SER A 384 -16.05 -4.19 14.46
N THR A 385 -15.79 -4.62 15.68
CA THR A 385 -16.22 -5.93 16.19
C THR A 385 -17.70 -5.87 16.60
N GLY A 386 -18.29 -6.99 17.00
CA GLY A 386 -19.64 -6.99 17.56
C GLY A 386 -19.74 -6.29 18.92
N HIS A 387 -18.63 -5.92 19.57
CA HIS A 387 -18.61 -5.15 20.81
C HIS A 387 -18.46 -3.65 20.53
N ARG A 388 -19.37 -2.84 21.11
CA ARG A 388 -19.37 -1.39 20.90
C ARG A 388 -18.08 -0.73 21.40
N GLY A 389 -17.40 0.02 20.53
CA GLY A 389 -16.17 0.75 20.85
C GLY A 389 -14.90 -0.08 20.76
N ILE A 390 -14.99 -1.36 20.39
CA ILE A 390 -13.84 -2.21 20.11
C ILE A 390 -13.77 -2.49 18.62
N PHE A 391 -12.59 -2.23 18.04
CA PHE A 391 -12.27 -2.41 16.63
C PHE A 391 -11.10 -3.38 16.50
N ALA A 392 -10.97 -4.07 15.36
CA ALA A 392 -9.85 -4.97 15.14
C ALA A 392 -9.32 -4.86 13.70
N GLY A 393 -8.04 -5.23 13.49
CA GLY A 393 -7.43 -5.17 12.17
C GLY A 393 -6.05 -5.84 12.10
N GLY A 394 -5.41 -5.75 10.94
CA GLY A 394 -4.18 -6.46 10.65
C GLY A 394 -4.43 -7.95 10.42
N ASP A 395 -3.43 -8.79 10.70
CA ASP A 395 -3.49 -10.23 10.43
C ASP A 395 -4.48 -10.97 11.36
N LEU A 396 -4.95 -10.30 12.39
CA LEU A 396 -5.96 -10.81 13.34
C LEU A 396 -7.32 -11.06 12.68
N ILE A 397 -7.69 -10.31 11.64
CA ILE A 397 -9.03 -10.35 11.03
C ILE A 397 -9.12 -11.20 9.75
N GLY A 398 -8.07 -11.90 9.40
CA GLY A 398 -8.04 -12.68 8.16
C GLY A 398 -7.82 -11.86 6.88
N GLY A 399 -7.85 -12.54 5.73
CA GLY A 399 -7.54 -11.94 4.42
C GLY A 399 -6.05 -11.95 4.09
N ALA A 400 -5.62 -11.05 3.22
CA ALA A 400 -4.22 -10.96 2.80
C ALA A 400 -3.33 -10.47 3.94
N ARG A 401 -2.43 -11.33 4.41
CA ARG A 401 -1.48 -11.04 5.48
C ARG A 401 -0.24 -10.34 4.94
N THR A 402 -0.40 -9.07 4.57
CA THR A 402 0.69 -8.22 4.10
C THR A 402 0.77 -6.96 4.96
N MET A 403 1.98 -6.41 5.06
CA MET A 403 2.22 -5.17 5.80
C MET A 403 1.33 -4.03 5.28
N THR A 404 1.19 -3.91 3.96
CA THR A 404 0.39 -2.85 3.33
C THR A 404 -1.09 -2.98 3.62
N THR A 405 -1.62 -4.21 3.65
CA THR A 405 -3.01 -4.49 4.06
C THR A 405 -3.23 -4.11 5.52
N ALA A 406 -2.29 -4.47 6.39
CA ALA A 406 -2.34 -4.14 7.81
C ALA A 406 -2.35 -2.62 8.05
N VAL A 407 -1.52 -1.85 7.33
CA VAL A 407 -1.54 -0.37 7.34
C VAL A 407 -2.89 0.17 6.89
N GLY A 408 -3.47 -0.39 5.82
CA GLY A 408 -4.80 -0.03 5.33
C GLY A 408 -5.90 -0.27 6.36
N HIS A 409 -5.85 -1.41 7.08
CA HIS A 409 -6.78 -1.72 8.16
C HIS A 409 -6.66 -0.71 9.30
N GLY A 410 -5.45 -0.34 9.72
CA GLY A 410 -5.21 0.67 10.76
C GLY A 410 -5.77 2.04 10.38
N LYS A 411 -5.55 2.49 9.14
CA LYS A 411 -6.14 3.74 8.64
C LYS A 411 -7.68 3.70 8.61
N LYS A 412 -8.25 2.59 8.14
CA LYS A 412 -9.70 2.42 8.08
C LYS A 412 -10.31 2.40 9.49
N ALA A 413 -9.70 1.67 10.42
CA ALA A 413 -10.11 1.65 11.82
C ALA A 413 -10.07 3.05 12.45
N ALA A 414 -8.98 3.80 12.25
CA ALA A 414 -8.85 5.14 12.80
C ALA A 414 -9.98 6.10 12.36
N ARG A 415 -10.40 6.05 11.10
CA ARG A 415 -11.52 6.84 10.57
C ARG A 415 -12.87 6.46 11.22
N ASN A 416 -13.09 5.16 11.38
CA ASN A 416 -14.32 4.65 11.99
C ASN A 416 -14.34 4.90 13.51
N ILE A 417 -13.19 4.81 14.19
CA ILE A 417 -13.03 5.17 15.60
C ILE A 417 -13.32 6.67 15.80
N ASP A 418 -12.76 7.55 14.96
CA ASP A 418 -13.03 9.00 15.03
C ASP A 418 -14.52 9.29 14.86
N ALA A 419 -15.18 8.68 13.87
CA ALA A 419 -16.62 8.83 13.66
C ALA A 419 -17.42 8.32 14.88
N PHE A 420 -17.07 7.15 15.40
CA PHE A 420 -17.67 6.60 16.63
C PHE A 420 -17.53 7.54 17.83
N LEU A 421 -16.34 8.09 18.06
CA LEU A 421 -16.07 9.02 19.17
C LEU A 421 -16.81 10.36 19.04
N ARG A 422 -17.15 10.74 17.82
CA ARG A 422 -18.00 11.92 17.50
C ARG A 422 -19.49 11.60 17.51
N GLY A 423 -19.88 10.33 17.72
CA GLY A 423 -21.28 9.89 17.63
C GLY A 423 -21.85 9.90 16.22
N GLN A 424 -21.01 9.71 15.20
CA GLN A 424 -21.34 9.72 13.78
C GLN A 424 -21.04 8.37 13.15
N ALA A 425 -21.64 8.08 11.99
CA ALA A 425 -21.20 7.00 11.11
C ALA A 425 -20.16 7.52 10.12
N TYR A 426 -19.11 6.74 9.85
CA TYR A 426 -18.18 7.08 8.78
C TYR A 426 -18.79 6.70 7.43
N GLU A 427 -18.96 7.70 6.57
CA GLU A 427 -19.37 7.50 5.19
C GLU A 427 -18.14 7.48 4.29
N ALA A 428 -17.91 6.32 3.64
CA ALA A 428 -16.85 6.21 2.66
C ALA A 428 -17.21 7.00 1.40
N GLN A 429 -16.27 7.79 0.88
CA GLN A 429 -16.44 8.43 -0.41
C GLN A 429 -16.55 7.37 -1.51
N GLU A 430 -17.47 7.60 -2.44
CA GLU A 430 -17.61 6.76 -3.63
C GLU A 430 -16.32 6.80 -4.44
N LYS A 431 -15.89 5.64 -4.93
CA LYS A 431 -14.70 5.56 -5.76
C LYS A 431 -15.04 6.00 -7.18
N HIS A 432 -14.21 6.85 -7.74
CA HIS A 432 -14.27 7.18 -9.16
C HIS A 432 -14.00 5.95 -10.04
N PRO A 433 -14.49 5.95 -11.29
CA PRO A 433 -14.16 4.89 -12.25
C PRO A 433 -12.65 4.74 -12.47
N VAL A 434 -12.19 3.50 -12.62
CA VAL A 434 -10.76 3.22 -12.89
C VAL A 434 -10.45 3.51 -14.34
N VAL A 435 -9.33 4.20 -14.59
CA VAL A 435 -8.84 4.47 -15.95
C VAL A 435 -8.10 3.26 -16.51
N HIS A 436 -8.53 2.83 -17.69
CA HIS A 436 -7.85 1.78 -18.45
C HIS A 436 -6.82 2.35 -19.42
N PHE A 437 -5.88 1.53 -19.85
CA PHE A 437 -4.79 1.94 -20.74
C PHE A 437 -5.26 2.49 -22.08
N ASP A 438 -6.28 1.90 -22.67
CA ASP A 438 -6.89 2.28 -23.95
C ASP A 438 -7.60 3.63 -23.93
N SER A 439 -7.87 4.17 -22.74
CA SER A 439 -8.40 5.53 -22.55
C SER A 439 -7.33 6.62 -22.63
N LEU A 440 -6.04 6.26 -22.64
CA LEU A 440 -4.93 7.23 -22.61
C LEU A 440 -4.55 7.68 -24.03
N ASN A 441 -4.15 8.94 -24.17
CA ASN A 441 -3.62 9.48 -25.43
C ASN A 441 -2.12 9.19 -25.53
N LEU A 442 -1.76 8.01 -26.00
CA LEU A 442 -0.41 7.46 -26.02
C LEU A 442 0.62 8.27 -26.85
N PRO A 443 0.29 8.91 -28.00
CA PRO A 443 1.26 9.68 -28.78
C PRO A 443 1.99 10.79 -28.03
N VAL A 444 1.50 11.16 -26.84
CA VAL A 444 2.13 12.20 -25.99
C VAL A 444 3.25 11.63 -25.13
N TYR A 445 3.29 10.32 -24.93
CA TYR A 445 4.27 9.66 -24.08
C TYR A 445 5.41 9.03 -24.88
N LEU A 446 6.59 9.01 -24.28
CA LEU A 446 7.79 8.40 -24.85
C LEU A 446 8.16 7.14 -24.09
N ASP A 447 8.74 6.17 -24.79
CA ASP A 447 9.41 5.03 -24.18
C ASP A 447 10.58 5.55 -23.33
N ALA A 448 10.70 5.02 -22.12
CA ALA A 448 11.79 5.33 -21.21
C ALA A 448 12.15 4.09 -20.39
N PRO A 449 13.43 3.69 -20.33
CA PRO A 449 13.83 2.50 -19.59
C PRO A 449 13.56 2.69 -18.10
N ARG A 450 13.12 1.60 -17.45
CA ARG A 450 12.98 1.53 -16.00
C ARG A 450 14.36 1.45 -15.34
N HIS A 451 14.52 2.16 -14.23
CA HIS A 451 15.66 1.98 -13.33
C HIS A 451 15.37 0.87 -12.30
N GLU A 452 16.29 -0.07 -12.19
CA GLU A 452 16.24 -1.13 -11.19
C GLU A 452 17.10 -0.74 -9.99
N GLU A 453 16.68 -1.11 -8.80
CA GLU A 453 17.46 -0.89 -7.58
C GLU A 453 18.75 -1.72 -7.61
N PRO A 454 19.92 -1.12 -7.33
CA PRO A 454 21.16 -1.86 -7.25
C PRO A 454 21.11 -2.91 -6.13
N GLN A 455 21.65 -4.09 -6.40
CA GLN A 455 21.65 -5.17 -5.42
C GLN A 455 23.08 -5.63 -5.13
N VAL A 456 23.32 -6.04 -3.87
CA VAL A 456 24.56 -6.72 -3.49
C VAL A 456 24.67 -8.03 -4.30
N PRO A 457 25.82 -8.29 -4.98
CA PRO A 457 26.02 -9.54 -5.70
C PRO A 457 25.79 -10.77 -4.81
N VAL A 458 25.12 -11.79 -5.33
CA VAL A 458 24.71 -12.98 -4.55
C VAL A 458 25.87 -13.59 -3.76
N ALA A 459 27.07 -13.70 -4.37
CA ALA A 459 28.25 -14.24 -3.71
C ALA A 459 28.72 -13.44 -2.46
N GLN A 460 28.28 -12.20 -2.33
CA GLN A 460 28.62 -11.30 -1.22
C GLN A 460 27.52 -11.23 -0.14
N ARG A 461 26.36 -11.88 -0.35
CA ARG A 461 25.22 -11.88 0.58
C ARG A 461 25.42 -12.84 1.74
N THR A 462 26.52 -12.72 2.46
CA THR A 462 26.90 -13.63 3.54
C THR A 462 26.47 -13.19 4.95
N GLY A 463 26.01 -11.93 5.08
CA GLY A 463 25.62 -11.34 6.37
C GLY A 463 24.18 -10.84 6.39
N PHE A 464 23.87 -10.05 7.42
CA PHE A 464 22.54 -9.46 7.63
C PHE A 464 22.46 -7.97 7.26
N GLY A 465 23.48 -7.42 6.58
CA GLY A 465 23.42 -6.09 5.98
C GLY A 465 22.41 -6.02 4.83
N GLU A 466 21.83 -4.85 4.60
CA GLU A 466 20.83 -4.63 3.54
C GLU A 466 21.39 -5.02 2.17
N ILE A 467 20.63 -5.81 1.41
CA ILE A 467 21.08 -6.37 0.12
C ILE A 467 20.55 -5.62 -1.10
N VAL A 468 19.52 -4.82 -0.95
CA VAL A 468 18.98 -3.95 -2.00
C VAL A 468 19.31 -2.52 -1.64
N HIS A 469 19.81 -1.73 -2.59
CA HIS A 469 20.12 -0.32 -2.38
C HIS A 469 19.04 0.56 -3.02
N GLY A 470 18.82 1.77 -2.49
CA GLY A 470 17.85 2.71 -3.04
C GLY A 470 18.32 3.35 -4.35
N LEU A 471 17.39 3.95 -5.07
CA LEU A 471 17.68 4.78 -6.23
C LEU A 471 18.38 6.08 -5.81
N THR A 472 19.21 6.61 -6.68
CA THR A 472 19.71 7.99 -6.58
C THR A 472 18.57 8.99 -6.83
N GLU A 473 18.77 10.26 -6.47
CA GLU A 473 17.78 11.32 -6.73
C GLU A 473 17.45 11.43 -8.23
N ALA A 474 18.44 11.34 -9.10
CA ALA A 474 18.25 11.42 -10.54
C ALA A 474 17.40 10.27 -11.07
N GLU A 475 17.67 9.05 -10.62
CA GLU A 475 16.91 7.86 -10.99
C GLU A 475 15.49 7.88 -10.43
N ALA A 476 15.31 8.27 -9.17
CA ALA A 476 13.99 8.41 -8.56
C ALA A 476 13.13 9.46 -9.27
N ARG A 477 13.73 10.57 -9.67
CA ARG A 477 13.06 11.61 -10.46
C ARG A 477 12.69 11.11 -11.85
N HIS A 478 13.60 10.41 -12.53
CA HIS A 478 13.34 9.79 -13.83
C HIS A 478 12.16 8.81 -13.71
N GLU A 479 12.17 7.92 -12.73
CA GLU A 479 11.06 6.98 -12.51
C GLU A 479 9.74 7.70 -12.24
N ALA A 480 9.74 8.76 -11.45
CA ALA A 480 8.54 9.56 -11.22
C ALA A 480 8.02 10.20 -12.53
N GLN A 481 8.92 10.67 -13.40
CA GLN A 481 8.58 11.26 -14.71
C GLN A 481 8.03 10.25 -15.72
N ARG A 482 8.25 8.96 -15.50
CA ARG A 482 7.65 7.89 -16.31
C ARG A 482 6.15 7.71 -16.05
N CYS A 483 5.59 8.30 -14.99
CA CYS A 483 4.18 8.17 -14.64
C CYS A 483 3.27 8.81 -15.69
N LEU A 484 2.26 8.05 -16.15
CA LEU A 484 1.27 8.51 -17.14
C LEU A 484 0.16 9.38 -16.54
N SER A 485 0.15 9.61 -15.22
CA SER A 485 -0.85 10.39 -14.48
C SER A 485 -2.31 10.01 -14.78
N CYS A 486 -2.59 8.72 -14.97
CA CYS A 486 -3.87 8.15 -15.38
C CYS A 486 -5.07 8.79 -14.68
N GLY A 487 -5.96 9.43 -15.43
CA GLY A 487 -7.22 9.96 -14.95
C GLY A 487 -7.16 11.25 -14.15
N ASN A 488 -5.96 11.82 -13.93
CA ASN A 488 -5.82 13.05 -13.14
C ASN A 488 -4.95 14.07 -13.86
N CYS A 489 -5.45 15.31 -13.94
CA CYS A 489 -4.75 16.40 -14.58
C CYS A 489 -3.41 16.70 -13.88
N PHE A 490 -2.31 16.72 -14.65
CA PHE A 490 -0.96 17.08 -14.21
C PHE A 490 -0.42 18.37 -14.84
N GLU A 491 -1.32 19.19 -15.35
CA GLU A 491 -1.03 20.56 -15.85
C GLU A 491 -0.05 20.60 -17.05
N CYS A 492 -0.18 19.66 -18.00
CA CYS A 492 0.69 19.53 -19.18
C CYS A 492 0.46 20.61 -20.25
N ASP A 493 -0.55 21.46 -20.11
CA ASP A 493 -0.93 22.54 -21.04
C ASP A 493 -1.53 22.09 -22.40
N ASN A 494 -1.60 20.81 -22.73
CA ASN A 494 -2.09 20.37 -24.04
C ASN A 494 -3.50 20.89 -24.36
N CYS A 495 -4.44 20.77 -23.41
CA CYS A 495 -5.80 21.28 -23.59
C CYS A 495 -5.84 22.80 -23.74
N TYR A 496 -4.97 23.53 -23.02
CA TYR A 496 -4.85 24.99 -23.11
C TYR A 496 -4.30 25.42 -24.46
N ALA A 497 -3.21 24.80 -24.90
CA ALA A 497 -2.54 25.15 -26.16
C ALA A 497 -3.38 24.79 -27.39
N ALA A 498 -4.14 23.69 -27.32
CA ALA A 498 -4.93 23.21 -28.45
C ALA A 498 -6.31 23.83 -28.57
N CYS A 499 -6.79 24.58 -27.56
CA CYS A 499 -8.13 25.16 -27.60
C CYS A 499 -8.27 26.28 -28.63
N PRO A 500 -9.03 26.09 -29.72
CA PRO A 500 -9.17 27.13 -30.77
C PRO A 500 -9.87 28.37 -30.28
N GLU A 501 -10.76 28.24 -29.30
CA GLU A 501 -11.55 29.33 -28.73
C GLU A 501 -10.87 30.02 -27.54
N GLN A 502 -9.68 29.54 -27.13
CA GLN A 502 -8.98 30.00 -25.92
C GLN A 502 -9.87 29.97 -24.66
N ALA A 503 -10.77 29.01 -24.62
CA ALA A 503 -11.73 28.83 -23.52
C ALA A 503 -11.15 28.14 -22.29
N ILE A 504 -9.90 27.66 -22.30
CA ILE A 504 -9.23 27.03 -21.17
C ILE A 504 -8.43 28.08 -20.40
N ILE A 505 -8.73 28.25 -19.12
CA ILE A 505 -8.12 29.25 -18.24
C ILE A 505 -7.20 28.55 -17.25
N LYS A 506 -5.92 28.95 -17.18
CA LYS A 506 -4.97 28.47 -16.14
C LYS A 506 -5.28 29.13 -14.80
N LEU A 507 -5.41 28.34 -13.75
CA LEU A 507 -5.67 28.82 -12.40
C LEU A 507 -4.40 29.02 -11.56
N GLY A 508 -3.24 28.64 -12.10
CA GLY A 508 -1.93 28.67 -11.46
C GLY A 508 -1.46 27.28 -11.01
N PRO A 509 -0.17 27.15 -10.61
CA PRO A 509 0.42 25.86 -10.26
C PRO A 509 -0.35 25.10 -9.18
N GLY A 510 -0.64 23.83 -9.41
CA GLY A 510 -1.41 22.95 -8.51
C GLY A 510 -2.91 23.22 -8.48
N ARG A 511 -3.42 24.16 -9.26
CA ARG A 511 -4.84 24.55 -9.28
C ARG A 511 -5.57 24.10 -10.54
N ARG A 512 -4.87 23.46 -11.48
CA ARG A 512 -5.41 22.96 -12.76
C ARG A 512 -5.97 24.06 -13.66
N TYR A 513 -7.01 23.75 -14.41
CA TYR A 513 -7.64 24.62 -15.39
C TYR A 513 -9.14 24.74 -15.15
N ARG A 514 -9.73 25.79 -15.68
CA ARG A 514 -11.18 26.00 -15.76
C ARG A 514 -11.58 26.23 -17.21
N VAL A 515 -12.72 25.70 -17.60
CA VAL A 515 -13.33 25.97 -18.91
C VAL A 515 -14.20 27.20 -18.79
N ASP A 516 -13.98 28.18 -19.68
CA ASP A 516 -14.91 29.29 -19.89
C ASP A 516 -15.99 28.83 -20.89
N TYR A 517 -17.14 28.50 -20.36
CA TYR A 517 -18.24 27.98 -21.17
C TYR A 517 -18.92 29.04 -22.05
N ASP A 518 -18.67 30.34 -21.82
CA ASP A 518 -19.12 31.43 -22.71
C ASP A 518 -18.32 31.45 -24.01
N LEU A 519 -17.08 31.00 -23.99
CA LEU A 519 -16.20 30.90 -25.14
C LEU A 519 -16.17 29.51 -25.78
N CYS A 520 -16.43 28.46 -25.00
CA CYS A 520 -16.27 27.09 -25.45
C CYS A 520 -17.31 26.69 -26.50
N SER A 521 -16.87 26.18 -27.65
CA SER A 521 -17.74 25.68 -28.72
C SER A 521 -18.17 24.21 -28.55
N GLY A 522 -17.60 23.48 -27.57
CA GLY A 522 -17.84 22.05 -27.39
C GLY A 522 -17.17 21.16 -28.45
N CYS A 523 -16.11 21.65 -29.08
CA CYS A 523 -15.43 21.00 -30.23
C CYS A 523 -14.66 19.73 -29.88
N ALA A 524 -14.55 19.36 -28.59
CA ALA A 524 -13.85 18.18 -28.05
C ALA A 524 -12.31 18.16 -28.24
N VAL A 525 -11.68 19.16 -28.85
CA VAL A 525 -10.21 19.16 -29.06
C VAL A 525 -9.44 19.00 -27.75
N CYS A 526 -9.88 19.64 -26.67
CA CYS A 526 -9.23 19.51 -25.36
C CYS A 526 -9.36 18.09 -24.76
N PHE A 527 -10.44 17.39 -25.04
CA PHE A 527 -10.64 15.99 -24.67
C PHE A 527 -9.67 15.10 -25.45
N GLU A 528 -9.63 15.22 -26.77
CA GLU A 528 -8.74 14.43 -27.64
C GLU A 528 -7.25 14.68 -27.36
N GLN A 529 -6.90 15.88 -26.90
CA GLN A 529 -5.51 16.23 -26.57
C GLN A 529 -5.13 15.94 -25.11
N CYS A 530 -6.05 15.45 -24.28
CA CYS A 530 -5.76 15.17 -22.88
C CYS A 530 -5.00 13.83 -22.77
N PRO A 531 -3.70 13.83 -22.38
CA PRO A 531 -2.92 12.59 -22.37
C PRO A 531 -3.37 11.60 -21.30
N CYS A 532 -3.85 12.10 -20.16
CA CYS A 532 -4.18 11.29 -18.99
C CYS A 532 -5.68 11.00 -18.83
N HIS A 533 -6.52 11.40 -19.78
CA HIS A 533 -7.98 11.23 -19.72
C HIS A 533 -8.60 11.90 -18.47
N ALA A 534 -8.24 13.17 -18.21
CA ALA A 534 -8.79 13.97 -17.12
C ALA A 534 -9.89 14.95 -17.58
N ILE A 535 -10.37 14.82 -18.82
CA ILE A 535 -11.45 15.61 -19.41
C ILE A 535 -12.46 14.63 -19.98
N GLU A 536 -13.74 14.86 -19.72
CA GLU A 536 -14.85 14.16 -20.36
C GLU A 536 -15.76 15.14 -21.10
N MET A 537 -16.39 14.66 -22.16
CA MET A 537 -17.45 15.39 -22.84
C MET A 537 -18.79 15.03 -22.21
N VAL A 538 -19.37 15.97 -21.47
CA VAL A 538 -20.67 15.80 -20.81
C VAL A 538 -21.77 16.54 -21.56
N ALA A 539 -23.01 16.06 -21.47
CA ALA A 539 -24.15 16.75 -22.07
C ALA A 539 -24.27 18.18 -21.55
N GLU A 540 -24.64 19.10 -22.43
CA GLU A 540 -24.95 20.48 -22.02
C GLU A 540 -26.17 20.48 -21.09
N PRO A 541 -26.07 21.07 -19.88
CA PRO A 541 -27.23 21.12 -19.00
C PRO A 541 -28.35 21.99 -19.59
N PRO A 542 -29.62 21.67 -19.34
CA PRO A 542 -30.73 22.53 -19.71
C PRO A 542 -30.50 23.98 -19.19
N ALA A 543 -30.82 24.98 -19.99
CA ALA A 543 -30.55 26.40 -19.64
C ALA A 543 -31.06 26.80 -18.23
N ALA A 544 -32.22 26.31 -17.81
CA ALA A 544 -32.76 26.54 -16.48
C ALA A 544 -31.92 25.96 -15.35
N ALA A 545 -31.31 24.76 -15.55
CA ALA A 545 -30.44 24.12 -14.57
C ALA A 545 -29.05 24.76 -14.51
N ALA A 546 -28.56 25.29 -15.62
CA ALA A 546 -27.27 25.99 -15.67
C ALA A 546 -27.30 27.30 -14.86
N ILE A 547 -28.42 28.01 -14.86
CA ILE A 547 -28.61 29.23 -14.04
C ILE A 547 -28.70 28.87 -12.55
N ALA A 548 -29.48 27.85 -12.20
CA ALA A 548 -29.68 27.43 -10.83
C ALA A 548 -28.39 26.92 -10.13
N ASN A 549 -27.45 26.33 -10.90
CA ASN A 549 -26.18 25.83 -10.39
C ASN A 549 -25.03 26.86 -10.45
N GLY A 550 -25.30 28.12 -10.78
CA GLY A 550 -24.27 29.16 -10.92
C GLY A 550 -23.27 28.91 -12.07
N LEU A 551 -23.61 27.99 -12.98
CA LEU A 551 -22.78 27.60 -14.12
C LEU A 551 -22.92 28.58 -15.31
N MET A 552 -23.98 29.38 -15.31
CA MET A 552 -24.16 30.56 -16.13
C MET A 552 -24.53 31.72 -15.22
N GLY A 553 -23.83 32.83 -15.30
CA GLY A 553 -24.25 34.05 -14.64
C GLY A 553 -25.63 34.51 -15.16
N GLU A 554 -26.39 35.24 -14.34
CA GLU A 554 -27.60 35.93 -14.83
C GLU A 554 -27.25 36.69 -16.13
N PRO A 555 -28.13 36.75 -17.13
CA PRO A 555 -27.88 37.46 -18.36
C PRO A 555 -27.60 38.92 -18.01
N THR A 556 -26.31 39.26 -17.92
CA THR A 556 -25.88 40.66 -17.73
C THR A 556 -26.13 41.43 -18.99
N ALA A 557 -26.59 42.67 -18.84
CA ALA A 557 -26.75 43.63 -19.93
C ALA A 557 -25.50 43.65 -20.83
N PRO A 558 -25.62 43.91 -22.13
CA PRO A 558 -24.58 43.76 -23.14
C PRO A 558 -23.29 44.48 -22.73
N ALA A 559 -22.24 43.69 -22.48
CA ALA A 559 -20.91 44.21 -22.11
C ALA A 559 -20.27 44.89 -23.31
N LYS A 560 -19.84 46.14 -23.12
CA LYS A 560 -19.06 46.91 -24.11
C LYS A 560 -17.77 46.13 -24.44
N PHE A 561 -17.53 45.88 -25.72
CA PHE A 561 -16.29 45.31 -26.24
C PHE A 561 -15.09 46.12 -25.73
N ARG A 562 -14.20 45.49 -24.99
CA ARG A 562 -12.83 45.99 -24.79
C ARG A 562 -11.92 45.26 -25.77
N VAL A 563 -11.51 45.96 -26.82
CA VAL A 563 -10.35 45.57 -27.64
C VAL A 563 -9.13 45.67 -26.71
N ARG A 564 -8.43 44.60 -26.49
CA ARG A 564 -7.12 44.66 -25.84
C ARG A 564 -6.08 45.11 -26.90
N PRO A 565 -5.11 45.96 -26.53
CA PRO A 565 -4.03 46.38 -27.41
C PRO A 565 -3.07 45.22 -27.73
#